data_b5ea85d9ccb4fff71cc9ded4f0a8cc03
#
_entry.id   b5ea85d9ccb4fff71cc9ded4f0a8cc03
#
_cell.length_a   1.000
_cell.length_b   1.000
_cell.length_c   1.000
_cell.angle_alpha   90.00
_cell.angle_beta   90.00
_cell.angle_gamma   90.00
#
_symmetry.space_group_name_H-M   'P 1'
#
loop_
_entity.id
_entity.type
_entity.pdbx_description
1 polymer ?
#
loop_
_entity_poly.entity_id
_entity_poly.type
_entity_poly.pdbx_seq_one_letter_code
_entity_poly.pdbx_strand_id
1 'polypeptide(L)'
;MDKKTIIISAINFSEGGPLTIYKECLKYPEENFLEEYRIIALVHDRNLFSEYESKIEFIEFKDSKKSYLKRMYYEYFYFQKLSEKLQPYLWLSLHDMTPNVTADKRVVYCHNPMMFYKMTKEERKKSFKLFLFSKFYKYIYKINIKKNNYVIVQQDWIRKEFKKAFGIENVIVAHPEVNLEDLKIDTGMEVEKNSFIYPSFPRVFKNFEIICKAAEILESKNIKNFKAYLTIDGSENIYSKEITKKYNKLECVKFIGLQSRENLMNYYNKTETVIFPSKIETWGLPITEAKEFKKKLILADLPYAHETLGNYQNVFFFNPDSAEELATKMESVITEKNINFDGNICKNIEQPYCNNWKELFEIVLKK
;
A
#
# COMPACT_ATOMS: atom_id res chain seq x y z
N MET A 1 -10.78 6.20 -38.95
CA MET A 1 -11.74 5.97 -37.86
C MET A 1 -11.33 6.85 -36.72
N ASP A 2 -12.26 7.49 -36.06
CA ASP A 2 -11.94 8.27 -34.87
C ASP A 2 -11.46 7.33 -33.75
N LYS A 3 -10.37 7.72 -33.08
CA LYS A 3 -9.81 6.94 -31.96
C LYS A 3 -10.81 6.86 -30.82
N LYS A 4 -10.98 5.68 -30.24
CA LYS A 4 -11.76 5.53 -29.00
C LYS A 4 -11.07 6.26 -27.85
N THR A 5 -11.83 6.90 -26.96
CA THR A 5 -11.29 7.65 -25.84
C THR A 5 -11.18 6.77 -24.59
N ILE A 6 -10.00 6.77 -23.95
CA ILE A 6 -9.77 6.22 -22.62
C ILE A 6 -9.54 7.38 -21.65
N ILE A 7 -10.31 7.44 -20.57
CA ILE A 7 -10.13 8.40 -19.48
C ILE A 7 -9.57 7.66 -18.27
N ILE A 8 -8.45 8.17 -17.73
CA ILE A 8 -7.83 7.67 -16.50
C ILE A 8 -7.87 8.80 -15.47
N SER A 9 -8.61 8.58 -14.37
CA SER A 9 -8.89 9.62 -13.38
C SER A 9 -8.23 9.35 -12.03
N ALA A 10 -7.43 10.32 -11.55
CA ALA A 10 -6.86 10.32 -10.20
C ALA A 10 -6.66 11.75 -9.66
N ILE A 11 -7.71 12.56 -9.69
CA ILE A 11 -7.69 14.00 -9.37
C ILE A 11 -7.26 14.36 -7.93
N ASN A 12 -7.01 13.40 -7.08
CA ASN A 12 -6.54 13.62 -5.70
C ASN A 12 -5.15 13.04 -5.42
N PHE A 13 -4.49 12.42 -6.40
CA PHE A 13 -3.14 11.90 -6.25
C PHE A 13 -2.11 13.01 -6.51
N SER A 14 -1.25 13.26 -5.54
CA SER A 14 -0.22 14.31 -5.62
C SER A 14 1.13 13.89 -5.04
N GLU A 15 1.19 12.74 -4.32
CA GLU A 15 2.39 12.27 -3.64
C GLU A 15 2.29 10.80 -3.24
N GLY A 16 3.43 10.18 -2.94
CA GLY A 16 3.53 8.83 -2.38
C GLY A 16 3.09 7.72 -3.32
N GLY A 17 2.85 6.54 -2.76
CA GLY A 17 2.48 5.32 -3.50
C GLY A 17 1.32 5.48 -4.49
N PRO A 18 0.22 6.16 -4.16
CA PRO A 18 -0.86 6.39 -5.11
C PRO A 18 -0.43 7.16 -6.37
N LEU A 19 0.41 8.20 -6.24
CA LEU A 19 0.94 8.92 -7.40
C LEU A 19 1.84 8.03 -8.26
N THR A 20 2.68 7.20 -7.64
CA THR A 20 3.51 6.22 -8.35
C THR A 20 2.64 5.25 -9.15
N ILE A 21 1.59 4.69 -8.55
CA ILE A 21 0.65 3.80 -9.24
C ILE A 21 -0.02 4.51 -10.43
N TYR A 22 -0.34 5.80 -10.30
CA TYR A 22 -0.93 6.54 -11.41
C TYR A 22 0.07 6.73 -12.56
N LYS A 23 1.31 7.07 -12.26
CA LYS A 23 2.36 7.20 -13.26
C LYS A 23 2.60 5.86 -13.99
N GLU A 24 2.75 4.77 -13.26
CA GLU A 24 2.89 3.44 -13.84
C GLU A 24 1.68 3.07 -14.70
N CYS A 25 0.46 3.40 -14.25
CA CYS A 25 -0.75 3.20 -15.04
C CYS A 25 -0.75 3.98 -16.36
N LEU A 26 -0.20 5.21 -16.40
CA LEU A 26 -0.14 6.04 -17.61
C LEU A 26 0.94 5.59 -18.60
N LYS A 27 2.03 5.02 -18.10
CA LYS A 27 3.16 4.57 -18.91
C LYS A 27 2.74 3.53 -19.94
N TYR A 28 1.99 2.52 -19.53
CA TYR A 28 1.60 1.44 -20.44
C TYR A 28 0.71 1.92 -21.61
N PRO A 29 -0.38 2.68 -21.44
CA PRO A 29 -1.15 3.27 -22.54
C PRO A 29 -0.36 4.25 -23.41
N GLU A 30 0.57 5.01 -22.82
CA GLU A 30 1.45 5.90 -23.56
C GLU A 30 2.33 5.13 -24.57
N GLU A 31 2.87 4.00 -24.14
CA GLU A 31 3.76 3.20 -24.98
C GLU A 31 3.01 2.33 -26.01
N ASN A 32 1.77 1.89 -25.72
CA ASN A 32 1.12 0.82 -26.47
C ASN A 32 -0.21 1.19 -27.13
N PHE A 33 -0.91 2.26 -26.70
CA PHE A 33 -2.30 2.49 -27.10
C PHE A 33 -2.53 3.74 -27.93
N LEU A 34 -1.53 4.60 -28.12
CA LEU A 34 -1.71 5.91 -28.77
C LEU A 34 -2.11 5.82 -30.25
N GLU A 35 -1.88 4.70 -30.92
CA GLU A 35 -2.33 4.53 -32.29
C GLU A 35 -3.85 4.27 -32.38
N GLU A 36 -4.40 3.50 -31.43
CA GLU A 36 -5.80 3.07 -31.42
C GLU A 36 -6.71 3.96 -30.54
N TYR A 37 -6.14 4.54 -29.49
CA TYR A 37 -6.89 5.27 -28.47
C TYR A 37 -6.38 6.70 -28.27
N ARG A 38 -7.31 7.58 -27.94
CA ARG A 38 -7.05 8.91 -27.38
C ARG A 38 -7.02 8.78 -25.86
N ILE A 39 -5.90 9.09 -25.22
CA ILE A 39 -5.72 8.97 -23.77
C ILE A 39 -5.91 10.34 -23.12
N ILE A 40 -6.82 10.43 -22.14
CA ILE A 40 -7.07 11.64 -21.35
C ILE A 40 -6.84 11.30 -19.87
N ALA A 41 -5.89 11.99 -19.25
CA ALA A 41 -5.59 11.87 -17.83
C ALA A 41 -6.23 13.02 -17.03
N LEU A 42 -7.06 12.69 -16.03
CA LEU A 42 -7.63 13.68 -15.11
C LEU A 42 -6.74 13.76 -13.87
N VAL A 43 -6.06 14.88 -13.68
CA VAL A 43 -5.00 15.05 -12.67
C VAL A 43 -5.32 16.18 -11.69
N HIS A 44 -4.70 16.15 -10.50
CA HIS A 44 -4.73 17.27 -9.57
C HIS A 44 -3.84 18.41 -10.04
N ASP A 45 -2.60 18.09 -10.40
CA ASP A 45 -1.57 19.04 -10.86
C ASP A 45 -0.81 18.43 -12.05
N ARG A 46 -0.89 19.11 -13.19
CA ARG A 46 -0.25 18.70 -14.44
C ARG A 46 1.27 18.68 -14.34
N ASN A 47 1.87 19.56 -13.54
CA ASN A 47 3.32 19.64 -13.41
C ASN A 47 3.97 18.36 -12.88
N LEU A 48 3.17 17.49 -12.22
CA LEU A 48 3.63 16.18 -11.74
C LEU A 48 3.83 15.16 -12.86
N PHE A 49 3.46 15.48 -14.10
CA PHE A 49 3.39 14.56 -15.24
C PHE A 49 4.07 15.12 -16.50
N SER A 50 5.08 16.00 -16.32
CA SER A 50 5.79 16.64 -17.43
C SER A 50 6.41 15.65 -18.43
N GLU A 51 6.77 14.45 -17.97
CA GLU A 51 7.31 13.37 -18.79
C GLU A 51 6.33 12.83 -19.85
N TYR A 52 5.01 13.06 -19.69
CA TYR A 52 3.94 12.56 -20.60
C TYR A 52 3.31 13.64 -21.49
N GLU A 53 3.74 14.91 -21.41
CA GLU A 53 3.04 16.06 -22.00
C GLU A 53 2.82 16.01 -23.51
N SER A 54 3.67 15.33 -24.24
CA SER A 54 3.61 15.27 -25.70
C SER A 54 2.65 14.23 -26.27
N LYS A 55 2.17 13.31 -25.44
CA LYS A 55 1.48 12.10 -25.90
C LYS A 55 0.11 11.88 -25.25
N ILE A 56 -0.10 12.37 -24.04
CA ILE A 56 -1.33 12.21 -23.26
C ILE A 56 -1.99 13.58 -23.08
N GLU A 57 -3.31 13.64 -23.24
CA GLU A 57 -4.07 14.84 -22.91
C GLU A 57 -4.33 14.94 -21.42
N PHE A 58 -4.03 16.09 -20.81
CA PHE A 58 -4.27 16.32 -19.39
C PHE A 58 -5.39 17.32 -19.15
N ILE A 59 -6.31 16.97 -18.23
CA ILE A 59 -7.30 17.91 -17.68
C ILE A 59 -7.04 18.06 -16.20
N GLU A 60 -6.75 19.30 -15.78
CA GLU A 60 -6.31 19.61 -14.41
C GLU A 60 -7.45 20.06 -13.51
N PHE A 61 -7.43 19.60 -12.26
CA PHE A 61 -8.42 19.88 -11.22
C PHE A 61 -7.75 20.37 -9.92
N LYS A 62 -7.09 21.55 -9.99
CA LYS A 62 -6.28 22.13 -8.86
C LYS A 62 -7.01 22.24 -7.53
N ASP A 63 -8.30 22.38 -7.52
CA ASP A 63 -9.12 22.55 -6.33
C ASP A 63 -9.76 21.25 -5.82
N SER A 64 -9.51 20.12 -6.47
CA SER A 64 -10.06 18.80 -6.07
C SER A 64 -9.70 18.39 -4.64
N LYS A 65 -8.53 18.82 -4.13
CA LYS A 65 -8.03 18.56 -2.78
C LYS A 65 -8.43 19.61 -1.74
N LYS A 66 -9.03 20.74 -2.12
CA LYS A 66 -9.40 21.82 -1.18
C LYS A 66 -10.41 21.35 -0.14
N SER A 67 -11.33 20.47 -0.53
CA SER A 67 -12.28 19.86 0.40
C SER A 67 -12.85 18.55 -0.15
N TYR A 68 -13.32 17.71 0.76
CA TYR A 68 -14.02 16.48 0.38
C TYR A 68 -15.30 16.75 -0.44
N LEU A 69 -16.04 17.82 -0.12
CA LEU A 69 -17.23 18.24 -0.87
C LEU A 69 -16.89 18.63 -2.31
N LYS A 70 -15.75 19.31 -2.51
CA LYS A 70 -15.30 19.70 -3.85
C LYS A 70 -14.97 18.46 -4.70
N ARG A 71 -14.29 17.47 -4.10
CA ARG A 71 -14.03 16.19 -4.75
C ARG A 71 -15.34 15.47 -5.12
N MET A 72 -16.30 15.36 -4.16
CA MET A 72 -17.62 14.75 -4.45
C MET A 72 -18.37 15.46 -5.56
N TYR A 73 -18.28 16.79 -5.65
CA TYR A 73 -18.86 17.55 -6.74
C TYR A 73 -18.29 17.11 -8.10
N TYR A 74 -16.95 16.97 -8.23
CA TYR A 74 -16.35 16.48 -9.47
C TYR A 74 -16.80 15.06 -9.79
N GLU A 75 -16.72 14.14 -8.84
CA GLU A 75 -17.04 12.73 -9.07
C GLU A 75 -18.50 12.48 -9.45
N TYR A 76 -19.44 13.18 -8.81
CA TYR A 76 -20.87 12.85 -8.95
C TYR A 76 -21.67 13.81 -9.83
N PHE A 77 -21.14 14.99 -10.15
CA PHE A 77 -21.84 15.99 -10.96
C PHE A 77 -21.06 16.43 -12.19
N TYR A 78 -19.80 16.84 -12.02
CA TYR A 78 -19.02 17.38 -13.13
C TYR A 78 -18.62 16.29 -14.13
N PHE A 79 -18.16 15.13 -13.65
CA PHE A 79 -17.72 14.03 -14.51
C PHE A 79 -18.85 13.41 -15.31
N GLN A 80 -20.10 13.50 -14.86
CA GLN A 80 -21.25 13.12 -15.67
C GLN A 80 -21.28 13.95 -16.97
N LYS A 81 -21.25 15.28 -16.86
CA LYS A 81 -21.25 16.17 -18.02
C LYS A 81 -20.01 16.02 -18.90
N LEU A 82 -18.85 15.84 -18.27
CA LEU A 82 -17.59 15.63 -18.99
C LEU A 82 -17.63 14.35 -19.82
N SER A 83 -18.11 13.25 -19.24
CA SER A 83 -18.22 11.97 -19.92
C SER A 83 -19.27 11.98 -21.04
N GLU A 84 -20.38 12.68 -20.88
CA GLU A 84 -21.37 12.89 -21.94
C GLU A 84 -20.80 13.63 -23.14
N LYS A 85 -19.89 14.59 -22.91
CA LYS A 85 -19.19 15.32 -23.96
C LYS A 85 -18.11 14.50 -24.66
N LEU A 86 -17.35 13.73 -23.90
CA LEU A 86 -16.15 13.00 -24.39
C LEU A 86 -16.47 11.59 -24.90
N GLN A 87 -17.62 11.01 -24.53
CA GLN A 87 -18.08 9.68 -24.91
C GLN A 87 -16.99 8.60 -24.76
N PRO A 88 -16.40 8.43 -23.56
CA PRO A 88 -15.29 7.53 -23.38
C PRO A 88 -15.69 6.06 -23.57
N TYR A 89 -14.86 5.30 -24.28
CA TYR A 89 -14.93 3.85 -24.33
C TYR A 89 -14.62 3.23 -22.97
N LEU A 90 -13.58 3.75 -22.30
CA LEU A 90 -13.20 3.33 -20.95
C LEU A 90 -13.06 4.54 -20.02
N TRP A 91 -13.70 4.45 -18.86
CA TRP A 91 -13.42 5.32 -17.71
C TRP A 91 -12.80 4.50 -16.57
N LEU A 92 -11.52 4.72 -16.32
CA LEU A 92 -10.76 4.08 -15.23
C LEU A 92 -10.53 5.08 -14.10
N SER A 93 -11.15 4.86 -12.94
CA SER A 93 -10.94 5.65 -11.72
C SER A 93 -9.93 4.97 -10.81
N LEU A 94 -8.81 5.63 -10.51
CA LEU A 94 -7.73 5.06 -9.70
C LEU A 94 -7.82 5.43 -8.20
N HIS A 95 -8.92 5.99 -7.72
CA HIS A 95 -8.94 6.58 -6.38
C HIS A 95 -10.16 6.22 -5.54
N ASP A 96 -10.51 4.95 -5.48
CA ASP A 96 -11.52 4.36 -4.59
C ASP A 96 -12.98 4.69 -4.90
N MET A 97 -13.28 5.78 -5.58
CA MET A 97 -14.66 6.25 -5.82
C MET A 97 -15.11 5.90 -7.23
N THR A 98 -16.35 5.41 -7.35
CA THR A 98 -16.99 5.20 -8.63
C THR A 98 -17.79 6.46 -8.99
N PRO A 99 -17.34 7.26 -9.96
CA PRO A 99 -18.03 8.49 -10.34
C PRO A 99 -19.36 8.24 -11.07
N ASN A 100 -20.18 9.29 -11.15
CA ASN A 100 -21.26 9.32 -12.13
C ASN A 100 -20.68 9.67 -13.49
N VAL A 101 -20.65 8.69 -14.39
CA VAL A 101 -20.13 8.88 -15.75
C VAL A 101 -20.92 8.03 -16.74
N THR A 102 -20.97 8.48 -17.98
CA THR A 102 -21.42 7.72 -19.14
C THR A 102 -20.17 7.22 -19.87
N ALA A 103 -20.00 5.92 -19.93
CA ALA A 103 -18.88 5.25 -20.62
C ALA A 103 -19.30 3.84 -21.02
N ASP A 104 -18.71 3.29 -22.09
CA ASP A 104 -18.99 1.90 -22.50
C ASP A 104 -18.50 0.93 -21.42
N LYS A 105 -17.34 1.23 -20.82
CA LYS A 105 -16.75 0.49 -19.72
C LYS A 105 -16.37 1.41 -18.56
N ARG A 106 -16.77 1.03 -17.37
CA ARG A 106 -16.43 1.72 -16.10
C ARG A 106 -15.65 0.79 -15.21
N VAL A 107 -14.51 1.26 -14.73
CA VAL A 107 -13.61 0.50 -13.89
C VAL A 107 -13.12 1.37 -12.74
N VAL A 108 -13.08 0.82 -11.54
CA VAL A 108 -12.54 1.49 -10.36
C VAL A 108 -11.42 0.68 -9.73
N TYR A 109 -10.33 1.33 -9.38
CA TYR A 109 -9.22 0.75 -8.62
C TYR A 109 -9.30 1.20 -7.17
N CYS A 110 -9.39 0.25 -6.25
CA CYS A 110 -9.61 0.46 -4.82
C CYS A 110 -8.32 0.21 -4.04
N HIS A 111 -7.77 1.28 -3.45
CA HIS A 111 -6.48 1.24 -2.74
C HIS A 111 -6.61 1.21 -1.23
N ASN A 112 -7.80 1.46 -0.67
CA ASN A 112 -7.94 1.69 0.76
C ASN A 112 -8.68 0.56 1.47
N PRO A 113 -7.98 -0.29 2.26
CA PRO A 113 -8.58 -1.41 2.96
C PRO A 113 -9.17 -1.02 4.32
N MET A 114 -9.06 0.26 4.74
CA MET A 114 -9.39 0.72 6.10
C MET A 114 -10.81 0.41 6.55
N MET A 115 -11.76 0.26 5.65
CA MET A 115 -13.14 -0.12 6.01
C MET A 115 -13.23 -1.52 6.61
N PHE A 116 -12.24 -2.37 6.38
CA PHE A 116 -12.15 -3.73 6.96
C PHE A 116 -11.38 -3.76 8.28
N TYR A 117 -10.72 -2.66 8.63
CA TYR A 117 -9.93 -2.61 9.85
C TYR A 117 -10.81 -2.48 11.10
N LYS A 118 -10.70 -3.44 12.00
CA LYS A 118 -11.42 -3.47 13.28
C LYS A 118 -10.54 -2.86 14.37
N MET A 119 -10.63 -1.55 14.55
CA MET A 119 -9.88 -0.84 15.58
C MET A 119 -10.29 -1.27 17.00
N THR A 120 -9.29 -1.51 17.87
CA THR A 120 -9.49 -1.74 19.31
C THR A 120 -9.98 -0.48 20.01
N LYS A 121 -10.41 -0.60 21.28
CA LYS A 121 -10.83 0.55 22.08
C LYS A 121 -9.69 1.57 22.28
N GLU A 122 -8.47 1.08 22.46
CA GLU A 122 -7.29 1.91 22.67
C GLU A 122 -6.90 2.65 21.39
N GLU A 123 -6.91 1.98 20.26
CA GLU A 123 -6.62 2.58 18.96
C GLU A 123 -7.63 3.69 18.59
N ARG A 124 -8.92 3.50 18.93
CA ARG A 124 -9.94 4.53 18.74
C ARG A 124 -9.67 5.79 19.56
N LYS A 125 -9.15 5.63 20.80
CA LYS A 125 -8.74 6.77 21.64
C LYS A 125 -7.57 7.52 21.02
N LYS A 126 -6.58 6.79 20.47
CA LYS A 126 -5.41 7.37 19.81
C LYS A 126 -5.74 8.06 18.48
N SER A 127 -6.74 7.59 17.74
CA SER A 127 -7.13 8.18 16.46
C SER A 127 -8.63 8.03 16.17
N PHE A 128 -9.43 8.91 16.79
CA PHE A 128 -10.88 8.94 16.57
C PHE A 128 -11.25 9.28 15.12
N LYS A 129 -10.46 10.16 14.48
CA LYS A 129 -10.65 10.50 13.05
C LYS A 129 -10.51 9.26 12.15
N LEU A 130 -9.50 8.41 12.41
CA LEU A 130 -9.29 7.17 11.66
C LEU A 130 -10.43 6.17 11.93
N PHE A 131 -10.93 6.10 13.17
CA PHE A 131 -12.08 5.28 13.50
C PHE A 131 -13.33 5.70 12.72
N LEU A 132 -13.67 6.99 12.68
CA LEU A 132 -14.78 7.48 11.87
C LEU A 132 -14.57 7.17 10.39
N PHE A 133 -13.36 7.40 9.88
CA PHE A 133 -12.99 7.08 8.52
C PHE A 133 -13.22 5.59 8.21
N SER A 134 -12.71 4.67 9.03
CA SER A 134 -12.89 3.22 8.85
C SER A 134 -14.38 2.80 8.87
N LYS A 135 -15.19 3.45 9.69
CA LYS A 135 -16.63 3.16 9.79
C LYS A 135 -17.44 3.65 8.59
N PHE A 136 -17.13 4.85 8.10
CA PHE A 136 -17.95 5.52 7.10
C PHE A 136 -17.46 5.32 5.67
N TYR A 137 -16.18 4.97 5.46
CA TYR A 137 -15.61 4.83 4.13
C TYR A 137 -16.31 3.76 3.26
N LYS A 138 -16.86 2.73 3.87
CA LYS A 138 -17.67 1.72 3.17
C LYS A 138 -18.86 2.31 2.42
N TYR A 139 -19.45 3.39 2.92
CA TYR A 139 -20.59 4.03 2.25
C TYR A 139 -20.17 4.76 1.00
N ILE A 140 -18.95 5.31 0.99
CA ILE A 140 -18.35 5.94 -0.19
C ILE A 140 -18.10 4.89 -1.27
N TYR A 141 -17.50 3.76 -0.92
CA TYR A 141 -17.33 2.64 -1.84
C TYR A 141 -18.68 2.14 -2.38
N LYS A 142 -19.71 2.07 -1.55
CA LYS A 142 -21.04 1.59 -1.96
C LYS A 142 -21.68 2.42 -3.08
N ILE A 143 -21.35 3.72 -3.17
CA ILE A 143 -21.90 4.59 -4.20
C ILE A 143 -21.42 4.09 -5.57
N ASN A 144 -22.38 3.70 -6.41
CA ASN A 144 -22.17 3.26 -7.80
C ASN A 144 -21.28 2.01 -7.99
N ILE A 145 -20.74 1.37 -6.97
CA ILE A 145 -19.77 0.28 -7.14
C ILE A 145 -20.30 -0.85 -8.06
N LYS A 146 -21.60 -1.13 -7.97
CA LYS A 146 -22.29 -2.13 -8.83
C LYS A 146 -22.45 -1.71 -10.29
N LYS A 147 -22.18 -0.44 -10.61
CA LYS A 147 -22.23 0.07 -11.98
C LYS A 147 -20.92 -0.14 -12.76
N ASN A 148 -19.86 -0.58 -12.08
CA ASN A 148 -18.60 -0.87 -12.74
C ASN A 148 -18.66 -2.20 -13.48
N ASN A 149 -18.00 -2.25 -14.63
CA ASN A 149 -17.72 -3.51 -15.32
C ASN A 149 -16.71 -4.33 -14.53
N TYR A 150 -15.72 -3.67 -13.93
CA TYR A 150 -14.75 -4.28 -13.05
C TYR A 150 -14.39 -3.38 -11.86
N VAL A 151 -14.17 -4.00 -10.72
CA VAL A 151 -13.56 -3.39 -9.53
C VAL A 151 -12.19 -4.02 -9.36
N ILE A 152 -11.15 -3.20 -9.26
CA ILE A 152 -9.77 -3.68 -9.12
C ILE A 152 -9.33 -3.51 -7.67
N VAL A 153 -8.69 -4.52 -7.13
CA VAL A 153 -8.06 -4.52 -5.80
C VAL A 153 -6.67 -5.14 -5.87
N GLN A 154 -5.80 -4.84 -4.91
CA GLN A 154 -4.41 -5.29 -4.98
C GLN A 154 -4.19 -6.73 -4.50
N GLN A 155 -5.11 -7.28 -3.70
CA GLN A 155 -4.94 -8.61 -3.11
C GLN A 155 -6.25 -9.42 -3.03
N ASP A 156 -6.11 -10.74 -2.98
CA ASP A 156 -7.23 -11.66 -2.98
C ASP A 156 -8.07 -11.59 -1.69
N TRP A 157 -7.44 -11.32 -0.55
CA TRP A 157 -8.20 -11.12 0.68
C TRP A 157 -9.12 -9.89 0.58
N ILE A 158 -8.68 -8.81 -0.09
CA ILE A 158 -9.50 -7.60 -0.32
C ILE A 158 -10.65 -7.96 -1.27
N ARG A 159 -10.37 -8.72 -2.34
CA ARG A 159 -11.42 -9.22 -3.26
C ARG A 159 -12.52 -9.96 -2.51
N LYS A 160 -12.15 -10.90 -1.63
CA LYS A 160 -13.11 -11.66 -0.81
C LYS A 160 -13.96 -10.75 0.07
N GLU A 161 -13.32 -9.79 0.71
CA GLU A 161 -14.03 -8.80 1.54
C GLU A 161 -14.94 -7.87 0.72
N PHE A 162 -14.52 -7.44 -0.49
CA PHE A 162 -15.35 -6.62 -1.38
C PHE A 162 -16.57 -7.41 -1.90
N LYS A 163 -16.39 -8.65 -2.33
CA LYS A 163 -17.50 -9.56 -2.72
C LYS A 163 -18.52 -9.66 -1.60
N LYS A 164 -18.07 -9.94 -0.38
CA LYS A 164 -18.92 -10.07 0.81
C LYS A 164 -19.61 -8.76 1.20
N ALA A 165 -18.91 -7.63 1.16
CA ALA A 165 -19.42 -6.33 1.63
C ALA A 165 -20.41 -5.69 0.66
N PHE A 166 -20.24 -5.89 -0.66
CA PHE A 166 -20.99 -5.18 -1.70
C PHE A 166 -21.85 -6.10 -2.59
N GLY A 167 -21.69 -7.42 -2.50
CA GLY A 167 -22.41 -8.37 -3.36
C GLY A 167 -22.06 -8.15 -4.83
N ILE A 168 -20.78 -8.10 -5.17
CA ILE A 168 -20.23 -7.96 -6.52
C ILE A 168 -19.32 -9.15 -6.81
N GLU A 169 -19.32 -9.63 -8.08
CA GLU A 169 -18.47 -10.76 -8.50
C GLU A 169 -17.33 -10.35 -9.44
N ASN A 170 -17.48 -9.22 -10.10
CA ASN A 170 -16.57 -8.68 -11.11
C ASN A 170 -15.35 -7.96 -10.51
N VAL A 171 -14.64 -8.62 -9.60
CA VAL A 171 -13.47 -8.07 -8.90
C VAL A 171 -12.19 -8.70 -9.44
N ILE A 172 -11.31 -7.87 -10.03
CA ILE A 172 -9.97 -8.26 -10.49
C ILE A 172 -8.97 -8.07 -9.35
N VAL A 173 -8.11 -9.05 -9.12
CA VAL A 173 -6.90 -8.86 -8.30
C VAL A 173 -5.78 -8.42 -9.23
N ALA A 174 -5.21 -7.23 -8.97
CA ALA A 174 -4.08 -6.69 -9.70
C ALA A 174 -2.95 -6.39 -8.72
N HIS A 175 -1.93 -7.24 -8.70
CA HIS A 175 -0.74 -6.99 -7.90
C HIS A 175 -0.04 -5.72 -8.40
N PRO A 176 0.43 -4.83 -7.50
CA PRO A 176 1.16 -3.66 -7.94
C PRO A 176 2.48 -4.07 -8.57
N GLU A 177 2.79 -3.46 -9.69
CA GLU A 177 4.11 -3.55 -10.29
C GLU A 177 5.09 -2.75 -9.44
N VAL A 178 6.12 -3.40 -8.92
CA VAL A 178 7.11 -2.78 -8.05
C VAL A 178 8.38 -2.58 -8.86
N ASN A 179 8.75 -1.33 -9.08
CA ASN A 179 10.04 -1.03 -9.71
C ASN A 179 11.16 -1.34 -8.70
N LEU A 180 11.91 -2.40 -8.98
CA LEU A 180 13.04 -2.87 -8.18
C LEU A 180 14.39 -2.35 -8.70
N GLU A 181 14.42 -1.67 -9.85
CA GLU A 181 15.65 -1.14 -10.46
C GLU A 181 16.34 -0.08 -9.59
N ASP A 182 15.55 0.66 -8.79
CA ASP A 182 16.06 1.66 -7.85
C ASP A 182 16.66 1.07 -6.57
N LEU A 183 16.61 -0.26 -6.39
CA LEU A 183 17.18 -0.91 -5.22
C LEU A 183 18.69 -1.01 -5.36
N LYS A 184 19.41 -0.23 -4.57
CA LYS A 184 20.88 -0.27 -4.50
C LYS A 184 21.30 -1.36 -3.50
N ILE A 185 21.40 -2.61 -3.98
CA ILE A 185 21.88 -3.72 -3.17
C ILE A 185 23.40 -3.70 -3.16
N ASP A 186 23.98 -3.52 -1.98
CA ASP A 186 25.42 -3.57 -1.77
C ASP A 186 25.81 -4.89 -1.09
N THR A 187 26.30 -5.84 -1.86
CA THR A 187 26.73 -7.14 -1.36
C THR A 187 28.06 -7.10 -0.59
N GLY A 188 28.79 -5.97 -0.63
CA GLY A 188 30.05 -5.77 0.11
C GLY A 188 29.83 -5.11 1.49
N MET A 189 28.64 -4.62 1.79
CA MET A 189 28.37 -4.00 3.09
C MET A 189 28.27 -5.06 4.19
N GLU A 190 29.00 -4.85 5.29
CA GLU A 190 28.92 -5.71 6.45
C GLU A 190 27.55 -5.57 7.14
N VAL A 191 26.86 -6.70 7.31
CA VAL A 191 25.57 -6.73 7.99
C VAL A 191 25.77 -6.67 9.50
N GLU A 192 25.11 -5.70 10.14
CA GLU A 192 25.07 -5.58 11.59
C GLU A 192 24.24 -6.72 12.18
N LYS A 193 24.90 -7.66 12.86
CA LYS A 193 24.24 -8.80 13.52
C LYS A 193 23.23 -8.34 14.56
N ASN A 194 22.18 -9.12 14.75
CA ASN A 194 21.10 -8.85 15.72
C ASN A 194 20.43 -7.49 15.49
N SER A 195 20.38 -7.02 14.26
CA SER A 195 19.75 -5.75 13.92
C SER A 195 18.43 -5.96 13.21
N PHE A 196 17.47 -5.13 13.57
CA PHE A 196 16.11 -5.14 13.06
C PHE A 196 15.77 -3.77 12.50
N ILE A 197 14.96 -3.71 11.44
CA ILE A 197 14.42 -2.46 10.93
C ILE A 197 12.91 -2.58 10.70
N TYR A 198 12.19 -1.51 10.99
CA TYR A 198 10.79 -1.33 10.58
C TYR A 198 10.63 -0.02 9.81
N PRO A 199 10.59 -0.05 8.47
CA PRO A 199 10.39 1.11 7.63
C PRO A 199 8.89 1.38 7.43
N SER A 200 8.36 2.42 8.04
CA SER A 200 6.96 2.82 7.84
C SER A 200 6.70 4.25 8.31
N PHE A 201 5.69 4.90 7.71
CA PHE A 201 5.13 6.13 8.26
C PHE A 201 4.23 5.81 9.46
N PRO A 202 4.33 6.53 10.59
CA PRO A 202 3.60 6.21 11.82
C PRO A 202 2.09 6.44 11.70
N ARG A 203 1.35 5.35 11.78
CA ARG A 203 -0.10 5.32 11.94
C ARG A 203 -0.46 4.25 12.95
N VAL A 204 -1.57 4.37 13.66
CA VAL A 204 -1.95 3.46 14.74
C VAL A 204 -1.96 1.99 14.27
N PHE A 205 -2.48 1.71 13.09
CA PHE A 205 -2.49 0.36 12.54
C PHE A 205 -1.12 -0.18 12.11
N LYS A 206 -0.09 0.66 12.04
CA LYS A 206 1.29 0.25 11.78
C LYS A 206 1.97 -0.39 12.99
N ASN A 207 1.37 -0.25 14.17
CA ASN A 207 1.69 -1.05 15.34
C ASN A 207 3.17 -0.97 15.82
N PHE A 208 3.76 0.23 15.77
CA PHE A 208 5.16 0.44 16.21
C PHE A 208 5.38 0.05 17.67
N GLU A 209 4.39 0.26 18.53
CA GLU A 209 4.46 -0.04 19.95
C GLU A 209 4.71 -1.51 20.27
N ILE A 210 4.34 -2.44 19.36
CA ILE A 210 4.56 -3.87 19.65
C ILE A 210 6.04 -4.25 19.61
N ILE A 211 6.84 -3.57 18.75
CA ILE A 211 8.28 -3.77 18.69
C ILE A 211 8.93 -3.27 19.97
N CYS A 212 8.49 -2.10 20.46
CA CYS A 212 8.99 -1.56 21.72
C CYS A 212 8.65 -2.47 22.92
N LYS A 213 7.42 -3.01 22.97
CA LYS A 213 7.01 -3.97 24.00
C LYS A 213 7.81 -5.27 23.92
N ALA A 214 8.06 -5.80 22.73
CA ALA A 214 8.89 -6.97 22.55
C ALA A 214 10.33 -6.71 23.04
N ALA A 215 10.87 -5.53 22.77
CA ALA A 215 12.16 -5.10 23.27
C ALA A 215 12.19 -5.03 24.81
N GLU A 216 11.15 -4.47 25.47
CA GLU A 216 11.04 -4.49 26.94
C GLU A 216 11.07 -5.92 27.50
N ILE A 217 10.37 -6.86 26.83
CA ILE A 217 10.38 -8.29 27.25
C ILE A 217 11.78 -8.88 27.12
N LEU A 218 12.49 -8.62 26.03
CA LEU A 218 13.87 -9.11 25.83
C LEU A 218 14.85 -8.52 26.85
N GLU A 219 14.77 -7.21 27.12
CA GLU A 219 15.58 -6.57 28.15
C GLU A 219 15.32 -7.15 29.55
N SER A 220 14.05 -7.48 29.88
CA SER A 220 13.70 -8.14 31.14
C SER A 220 14.30 -9.52 31.28
N LYS A 221 14.56 -10.22 30.18
CA LYS A 221 15.31 -11.50 30.12
C LYS A 221 16.83 -11.30 30.04
N ASN A 222 17.31 -10.08 30.22
CA ASN A 222 18.73 -9.70 30.09
C ASN A 222 19.32 -9.90 28.69
N ILE A 223 18.49 -9.90 27.64
CA ILE A 223 18.87 -9.94 26.22
C ILE A 223 18.91 -8.49 25.70
N LYS A 224 20.13 -7.90 25.61
CA LYS A 224 20.35 -6.50 25.27
C LYS A 224 21.26 -6.29 24.04
N ASN A 225 21.84 -7.36 23.51
CA ASN A 225 22.79 -7.33 22.40
C ASN A 225 22.12 -7.28 21.03
N PHE A 226 21.14 -6.38 20.86
CA PHE A 226 20.45 -6.17 19.58
C PHE A 226 20.14 -4.68 19.36
N LYS A 227 19.78 -4.31 18.15
CA LYS A 227 19.27 -2.98 17.78
C LYS A 227 18.03 -3.07 16.90
N ALA A 228 16.99 -2.34 17.28
CA ALA A 228 15.76 -2.19 16.49
C ALA A 228 15.63 -0.75 16.00
N TYR A 229 15.80 -0.55 14.71
CA TYR A 229 15.69 0.74 14.04
C TYR A 229 14.23 1.00 13.63
N LEU A 230 13.61 2.04 14.17
CA LEU A 230 12.24 2.45 13.87
C LEU A 230 12.27 3.78 13.16
N THR A 231 11.64 3.88 11.98
CA THR A 231 11.63 5.10 11.14
C THR A 231 10.68 6.17 11.65
N ILE A 232 10.70 6.43 12.95
CA ILE A 232 9.97 7.49 13.65
C ILE A 232 10.90 8.19 14.65
N ASP A 233 10.67 9.48 14.93
CA ASP A 233 11.38 10.22 15.98
C ASP A 233 10.45 11.03 16.89
N GLY A 234 9.15 11.00 16.61
CA GLY A 234 8.11 11.72 17.35
C GLY A 234 7.76 13.09 16.78
N SER A 235 8.41 13.53 15.71
CA SER A 235 8.06 14.77 15.00
C SER A 235 6.89 14.59 14.03
N GLU A 236 6.61 13.35 13.59
CA GLU A 236 5.69 13.07 12.50
C GLU A 236 4.21 13.28 12.87
N ASN A 237 3.83 12.88 14.08
CA ASN A 237 2.47 13.05 14.60
C ASN A 237 2.36 12.70 16.08
N ILE A 238 1.16 12.86 16.67
CA ILE A 238 0.89 12.59 18.08
C ILE A 238 1.18 11.12 18.45
N TYR A 239 0.85 10.16 17.58
CA TYR A 239 1.07 8.74 17.82
C TYR A 239 2.55 8.41 17.94
N SER A 240 3.39 8.88 17.01
CA SER A 240 4.84 8.68 17.09
C SER A 240 5.46 9.36 18.33
N LYS A 241 4.99 10.57 18.65
CA LYS A 241 5.43 11.32 19.84
C LYS A 241 5.14 10.57 21.15
N GLU A 242 3.98 9.94 21.25
CA GLU A 242 3.63 9.13 22.42
C GLU A 242 4.55 7.90 22.55
N ILE A 243 4.84 7.21 21.43
CA ILE A 243 5.71 6.05 21.41
C ILE A 243 7.14 6.43 21.81
N THR A 244 7.71 7.41 21.13
CA THR A 244 9.11 7.83 21.40
C THR A 244 9.26 8.32 22.84
N LYS A 245 8.31 9.09 23.36
CA LYS A 245 8.32 9.53 24.77
C LYS A 245 8.24 8.36 25.75
N LYS A 246 7.40 7.35 25.46
CA LYS A 246 7.19 6.22 26.36
C LYS A 246 8.43 5.29 26.41
N TYR A 247 9.06 5.07 25.26
CA TYR A 247 10.08 4.03 25.09
C TYR A 247 11.50 4.58 24.89
N ASN A 248 11.73 5.87 25.16
CA ASN A 248 13.04 6.53 25.00
C ASN A 248 14.16 5.98 25.88
N LYS A 249 13.83 5.19 26.90
CA LYS A 249 14.80 4.57 27.82
C LYS A 249 15.31 3.20 27.33
N LEU A 250 14.67 2.63 26.30
CA LEU A 250 15.12 1.35 25.72
C LEU A 250 16.36 1.60 24.86
N GLU A 251 17.53 1.20 25.36
CA GLU A 251 18.80 1.42 24.67
C GLU A 251 18.90 0.63 23.35
N CYS A 252 18.23 -0.52 23.27
CA CYS A 252 18.19 -1.37 22.08
C CYS A 252 17.25 -0.84 20.99
N VAL A 253 16.34 0.11 21.27
CA VAL A 253 15.46 0.73 20.28
C VAL A 253 16.05 2.06 19.80
N LYS A 254 16.20 2.22 18.49
CA LYS A 254 16.73 3.43 17.86
C LYS A 254 15.64 4.10 17.03
N PHE A 255 15.17 5.24 17.50
CA PHE A 255 14.23 6.10 16.80
C PHE A 255 15.02 6.96 15.80
N ILE A 256 14.92 6.65 14.50
CA ILE A 256 15.78 7.25 13.45
C ILE A 256 15.05 8.28 12.57
N GLY A 257 13.76 8.54 12.85
CA GLY A 257 12.94 9.44 12.03
C GLY A 257 12.64 8.89 10.63
N LEU A 258 11.89 9.66 9.85
CA LEU A 258 11.63 9.32 8.46
C LEU A 258 12.92 9.39 7.64
N GLN A 259 13.17 8.35 6.87
CA GLN A 259 14.38 8.24 6.05
C GLN A 259 14.09 8.59 4.59
N SER A 260 15.07 9.19 3.92
CA SER A 260 15.06 9.29 2.46
C SER A 260 15.11 7.89 1.83
N ARG A 261 14.73 7.79 0.56
CA ARG A 261 14.79 6.50 -0.17
C ARG A 261 16.21 5.91 -0.14
N GLU A 262 17.21 6.72 -0.38
CA GLU A 262 18.62 6.30 -0.36
C GLU A 262 19.06 5.80 1.03
N ASN A 263 18.77 6.55 2.09
CA ASN A 263 19.10 6.13 3.45
C ASN A 263 18.37 4.84 3.84
N LEU A 264 17.13 4.67 3.40
CA LEU A 264 16.39 3.44 3.65
C LEU A 264 17.06 2.24 2.98
N MET A 265 17.57 2.39 1.75
CA MET A 265 18.35 1.34 1.08
C MET A 265 19.62 0.99 1.86
N ASN A 266 20.32 1.99 2.42
CA ASN A 266 21.46 1.75 3.28
C ASN A 266 21.08 0.97 4.55
N TYR A 267 19.92 1.28 5.15
CA TYR A 267 19.42 0.49 6.28
C TYR A 267 19.06 -0.93 5.88
N TYR A 268 18.44 -1.16 4.72
CA TYR A 268 18.20 -2.51 4.23
C TYR A 268 19.52 -3.27 4.01
N ASN A 269 20.55 -2.66 3.43
CA ASN A 269 21.86 -3.30 3.29
C ASN A 269 22.46 -3.67 4.65
N LYS A 270 22.47 -2.73 5.59
CA LYS A 270 23.11 -2.83 6.89
C LYS A 270 22.41 -3.79 7.86
N THR A 271 21.08 -3.82 7.90
CA THR A 271 20.33 -4.58 8.90
C THR A 271 20.15 -6.04 8.52
N GLU A 272 20.05 -6.92 9.52
CA GLU A 272 19.88 -8.35 9.31
C GLU A 272 18.42 -8.73 9.02
N THR A 273 17.48 -8.12 9.75
CA THR A 273 16.08 -8.55 9.78
C THR A 273 15.13 -7.38 9.60
N VAL A 274 14.06 -7.58 8.83
CA VAL A 274 12.95 -6.64 8.74
C VAL A 274 11.78 -7.15 9.57
N ILE A 275 11.27 -6.31 10.48
CA ILE A 275 10.02 -6.57 11.21
C ILE A 275 8.90 -5.79 10.53
N PHE A 276 7.76 -6.44 10.27
CA PHE A 276 6.61 -5.76 9.69
C PHE A 276 5.31 -6.13 10.42
N PRO A 277 4.97 -5.39 11.51
CA PRO A 277 3.88 -5.72 12.42
C PRO A 277 2.55 -5.06 12.04
N SER A 278 2.43 -4.49 10.84
CA SER A 278 1.24 -3.75 10.41
C SER A 278 -0.01 -4.61 10.47
N LYS A 279 -1.10 -4.07 11.04
CA LYS A 279 -2.36 -4.80 11.22
C LYS A 279 -3.25 -4.79 9.99
N ILE A 280 -2.96 -3.92 9.02
CA ILE A 280 -3.66 -3.88 7.72
C ILE A 280 -2.78 -3.21 6.67
N GLU A 281 -2.76 -3.79 5.48
CA GLU A 281 -2.09 -3.26 4.28
C GLU A 281 -2.87 -3.62 3.04
N THR A 282 -2.67 -2.85 1.98
CA THR A 282 -3.10 -3.24 0.63
C THR A 282 -2.07 -4.11 -0.06
N TRP A 283 -0.77 -3.83 0.17
CA TRP A 283 0.33 -4.63 -0.35
C TRP A 283 1.44 -4.84 0.68
N GLY A 284 2.05 -3.78 1.17
CA GLY A 284 3.21 -3.86 2.07
C GLY A 284 4.53 -3.87 1.31
N LEU A 285 4.79 -2.81 0.52
CA LEU A 285 6.03 -2.64 -0.25
C LEU A 285 7.32 -2.99 0.51
N PRO A 286 7.48 -2.64 1.80
CA PRO A 286 8.68 -3.03 2.54
C PRO A 286 8.93 -4.54 2.62
N ILE A 287 7.89 -5.37 2.53
CA ILE A 287 8.04 -6.84 2.48
C ILE A 287 8.67 -7.24 1.14
N THR A 288 8.17 -6.67 0.04
CA THR A 288 8.73 -6.91 -1.30
C THR A 288 10.19 -6.47 -1.38
N GLU A 289 10.49 -5.26 -0.88
CA GLU A 289 11.86 -4.74 -0.83
C GLU A 289 12.78 -5.65 -0.01
N ALA A 290 12.38 -6.01 1.20
CA ALA A 290 13.17 -6.87 2.09
C ALA A 290 13.49 -8.25 1.49
N LYS A 291 12.57 -8.82 0.69
CA LYS A 291 12.83 -10.06 -0.06
C LYS A 291 13.97 -9.89 -1.05
N GLU A 292 13.99 -8.78 -1.80
CA GLU A 292 15.06 -8.51 -2.78
C GLU A 292 16.42 -8.37 -2.09
N PHE A 293 16.44 -7.76 -0.91
CA PHE A 293 17.63 -7.70 -0.06
C PHE A 293 17.93 -9.03 0.67
N LYS A 294 17.16 -10.10 0.41
CA LYS A 294 17.32 -11.44 1.03
C LYS A 294 17.33 -11.43 2.55
N LYS A 295 16.57 -10.51 3.18
CA LYS A 295 16.54 -10.33 4.63
C LYS A 295 15.74 -11.43 5.33
N LYS A 296 16.11 -11.74 6.59
CA LYS A 296 15.20 -12.43 7.50
C LYS A 296 13.98 -11.54 7.73
N LEU A 297 12.79 -12.13 7.80
CA LEU A 297 11.55 -11.40 7.99
C LEU A 297 10.82 -11.87 9.25
N ILE A 298 10.23 -10.93 9.99
CA ILE A 298 9.28 -11.22 11.07
C ILE A 298 8.01 -10.43 10.77
N LEU A 299 6.95 -11.12 10.32
CA LEU A 299 5.75 -10.50 9.78
C LEU A 299 4.53 -10.77 10.66
N ALA A 300 3.61 -9.82 10.73
CA ALA A 300 2.28 -10.08 11.28
C ALA A 300 1.60 -11.21 10.50
N ASP A 301 1.08 -12.23 11.21
CA ASP A 301 0.35 -13.36 10.62
C ASP A 301 -1.04 -12.93 10.12
N LEU A 302 -1.03 -12.25 8.97
CA LEU A 302 -2.24 -11.70 8.34
C LEU A 302 -2.24 -12.00 6.84
N PRO A 303 -3.43 -12.11 6.23
CA PRO A 303 -3.57 -12.51 4.81
C PRO A 303 -2.71 -11.69 3.85
N TYR A 304 -2.59 -10.38 4.07
CA TYR A 304 -1.78 -9.52 3.21
C TYR A 304 -0.30 -9.91 3.20
N ALA A 305 0.23 -10.30 4.37
CA ALA A 305 1.64 -10.61 4.50
C ALA A 305 2.01 -11.88 3.72
N HIS A 306 1.17 -12.91 3.81
CA HIS A 306 1.35 -14.15 3.06
C HIS A 306 1.29 -13.94 1.55
N GLU A 307 0.35 -13.14 1.07
CA GLU A 307 0.18 -12.88 -0.37
C GLU A 307 1.34 -12.04 -0.93
N THR A 308 1.72 -10.94 -0.25
CA THR A 308 2.88 -10.11 -0.65
C THR A 308 4.19 -10.88 -0.61
N LEU A 309 4.34 -11.72 0.41
CA LEU A 309 5.56 -12.49 0.60
C LEU A 309 5.78 -13.51 -0.53
N GLY A 310 4.72 -14.14 -1.03
CA GLY A 310 4.84 -15.18 -2.04
C GLY A 310 5.63 -16.39 -1.52
N ASN A 311 6.45 -16.99 -2.39
CA ASN A 311 7.35 -18.07 -2.00
C ASN A 311 8.62 -17.50 -1.37
N TYR A 312 8.72 -17.54 -0.06
CA TYR A 312 9.90 -17.10 0.69
C TYR A 312 10.08 -17.91 1.96
N GLN A 313 11.31 -18.36 2.25
CA GLN A 313 11.56 -19.30 3.32
C GLN A 313 12.06 -18.64 4.62
N ASN A 314 12.81 -17.52 4.53
CA ASN A 314 13.44 -16.89 5.67
C ASN A 314 12.47 -15.94 6.42
N VAL A 315 11.33 -16.48 6.86
CA VAL A 315 10.27 -15.72 7.52
C VAL A 315 9.74 -16.40 8.76
N PHE A 316 9.49 -15.57 9.79
CA PHE A 316 8.67 -15.89 10.94
C PHE A 316 7.36 -15.14 10.88
N PHE A 317 6.27 -15.79 11.25
CA PHE A 317 4.99 -15.13 11.48
C PHE A 317 4.69 -15.03 12.98
N PHE A 318 3.97 -13.97 13.37
CA PHE A 318 3.56 -13.76 14.75
C PHE A 318 2.18 -13.08 14.80
N ASN A 319 1.44 -13.32 15.89
CA ASN A 319 0.17 -12.63 16.12
C ASN A 319 0.44 -11.13 16.37
N PRO A 320 -0.11 -10.20 15.54
CA PRO A 320 0.13 -8.76 15.68
C PRO A 320 -0.37 -8.12 16.98
N ASP A 321 -1.07 -8.88 17.82
CA ASP A 321 -1.51 -8.46 19.14
C ASP A 321 -0.67 -9.08 20.29
N SER A 322 0.32 -9.95 19.99
CA SER A 322 1.20 -10.59 20.99
C SER A 322 2.65 -10.08 20.90
N ALA A 323 3.03 -9.25 21.86
CA ALA A 323 4.42 -8.80 22.01
C ALA A 323 5.35 -9.96 22.47
N GLU A 324 4.80 -10.94 23.15
CA GLU A 324 5.51 -12.15 23.63
C GLU A 324 5.94 -13.03 22.46
N GLU A 325 5.02 -13.25 21.48
CA GLU A 325 5.35 -13.99 20.26
C GLU A 325 6.43 -13.26 19.46
N LEU A 326 6.28 -11.93 19.26
CA LEU A 326 7.29 -11.14 18.57
C LEU A 326 8.64 -11.22 19.28
N ALA A 327 8.66 -11.07 20.60
CA ALA A 327 9.89 -11.19 21.40
C ALA A 327 10.53 -12.57 21.23
N THR A 328 9.76 -13.66 21.20
CA THR A 328 10.25 -15.02 20.98
C THR A 328 10.90 -15.17 19.59
N LYS A 329 10.26 -14.62 18.52
CA LYS A 329 10.85 -14.66 17.17
C LYS A 329 12.13 -13.80 17.08
N MET A 330 12.14 -12.63 17.71
CA MET A 330 13.35 -11.79 17.82
C MET A 330 14.47 -12.52 18.59
N GLU A 331 14.14 -13.17 19.72
CA GLU A 331 15.08 -13.95 20.51
C GLU A 331 15.73 -15.07 19.70
N SER A 332 14.95 -15.78 18.87
CA SER A 332 15.46 -16.83 17.98
C SER A 332 16.49 -16.29 16.99
N VAL A 333 16.28 -15.09 16.43
CA VAL A 333 17.24 -14.42 15.54
C VAL A 333 18.50 -14.01 16.31
N ILE A 334 18.35 -13.38 17.50
CA ILE A 334 19.46 -12.85 18.29
C ILE A 334 20.39 -13.95 18.80
N THR A 335 19.82 -15.08 19.21
CA THR A 335 20.60 -16.17 19.81
C THR A 335 21.10 -17.17 18.79
N GLU A 336 20.63 -17.09 17.54
CA GLU A 336 20.86 -18.08 16.48
C GLU A 336 20.52 -19.53 16.90
N LYS A 337 19.73 -19.68 17.97
CA LYS A 337 19.29 -20.98 18.48
C LYS A 337 17.92 -21.33 17.92
N ASN A 338 17.82 -22.57 17.41
CA ASN A 338 16.55 -23.11 16.89
C ASN A 338 15.88 -22.24 15.84
N ILE A 339 16.65 -21.67 14.91
CA ILE A 339 16.09 -20.93 13.79
C ILE A 339 15.37 -21.94 12.88
N ASN A 340 14.09 -22.14 13.15
CA ASN A 340 13.19 -22.89 12.31
C ASN A 340 12.17 -21.90 11.73
N PHE A 341 12.49 -21.37 10.56
CA PHE A 341 11.60 -20.43 9.88
C PHE A 341 10.29 -21.12 9.53
N ASP A 342 9.19 -20.39 9.64
CA ASP A 342 7.85 -20.89 9.28
C ASP A 342 7.76 -21.14 7.77
N GLY A 343 8.48 -20.33 6.98
CA GLY A 343 8.39 -20.35 5.51
C GLY A 343 7.03 -19.86 5.01
N ASN A 344 6.92 -19.61 3.73
CA ASN A 344 5.64 -19.31 3.10
C ASN A 344 5.58 -19.91 1.70
N ILE A 345 4.40 -20.43 1.35
CA ILE A 345 4.08 -20.92 0.00
C ILE A 345 2.93 -20.09 -0.54
N CYS A 346 3.15 -19.51 -1.71
CA CYS A 346 2.14 -18.70 -2.38
C CYS A 346 0.90 -19.54 -2.71
N LYS A 347 -0.26 -19.05 -2.33
CA LYS A 347 -1.54 -19.64 -2.74
C LYS A 347 -1.86 -19.19 -4.16
N ASN A 348 -2.39 -20.10 -4.96
CA ASN A 348 -2.91 -19.72 -6.27
C ASN A 348 -4.06 -18.73 -6.12
N ILE A 349 -3.98 -17.65 -6.86
CA ILE A 349 -5.02 -16.62 -6.91
C ILE A 349 -5.94 -16.96 -8.08
N GLU A 350 -7.23 -17.04 -7.80
CA GLU A 350 -8.25 -17.33 -8.83
C GLU A 350 -8.36 -16.17 -9.84
N GLN A 351 -8.71 -16.50 -11.08
CA GLN A 351 -9.02 -15.50 -12.10
C GLN A 351 -10.32 -14.73 -11.78
N PRO A 352 -10.45 -13.45 -12.18
CA PRO A 352 -9.46 -12.65 -12.89
C PRO A 352 -8.34 -12.11 -11.99
N TYR A 353 -7.11 -12.34 -12.40
CA TYR A 353 -5.88 -11.95 -11.71
C TYR A 353 -4.83 -11.48 -12.72
N CYS A 354 -4.05 -10.47 -12.37
CA CYS A 354 -2.94 -9.95 -13.18
C CYS A 354 -1.79 -9.42 -12.31
N ASN A 355 -0.58 -9.44 -12.89
CA ASN A 355 0.66 -9.03 -12.22
C ASN A 355 1.22 -7.69 -12.73
N ASN A 356 0.65 -7.15 -13.80
CA ASN A 356 1.14 -5.94 -14.44
C ASN A 356 0.02 -5.19 -15.17
N TRP A 357 0.32 -3.97 -15.59
CA TRP A 357 -0.64 -3.12 -16.30
C TRP A 357 -1.05 -3.68 -17.66
N LYS A 358 -0.15 -4.39 -18.36
CA LYS A 358 -0.47 -5.04 -19.64
C LYS A 358 -1.63 -6.01 -19.48
N GLU A 359 -1.46 -6.98 -18.57
CA GLU A 359 -2.49 -8.01 -18.32
C GLU A 359 -3.80 -7.37 -17.84
N LEU A 360 -3.72 -6.32 -17.01
CA LEU A 360 -4.89 -5.60 -16.53
C LEU A 360 -5.66 -4.94 -17.69
N PHE A 361 -4.97 -4.21 -18.56
CA PHE A 361 -5.61 -3.57 -19.71
C PHE A 361 -6.15 -4.60 -20.71
N GLU A 362 -5.49 -5.74 -20.92
CA GLU A 362 -6.01 -6.84 -21.73
C GLU A 362 -7.35 -7.37 -21.20
N ILE A 363 -7.49 -7.53 -19.88
CA ILE A 363 -8.75 -7.94 -19.24
C ILE A 363 -9.83 -6.85 -19.42
N VAL A 364 -9.49 -5.60 -19.11
CA VAL A 364 -10.44 -4.48 -19.08
C VAL A 364 -10.90 -4.08 -20.48
N LEU A 365 -10.01 -4.13 -21.49
CA LEU A 365 -10.32 -3.75 -22.88
C LEU A 365 -10.91 -4.89 -23.71
N LYS A 366 -10.82 -6.14 -23.23
CA LYS A 366 -11.39 -7.30 -23.94
C LYS A 366 -12.87 -7.05 -24.28
N LYS A 367 -13.24 -7.31 -25.53
CA LYS A 367 -14.59 -7.09 -26.07
C LYS A 367 -15.62 -8.02 -25.45
#